data_d86a54c7abda4d2149ae053e660ef2df
#
_entry.id   d86a54c7abda4d2149ae053e660ef2df
#
_cell.length_a   1.000
_cell.length_b   1.000
_cell.length_c   1.000
_cell.angle_alpha   90.00
_cell.angle_beta   90.00
_cell.angle_gamma   90.00
#
_symmetry.space_group_name_H-M   'P 1'
#
loop_
_entity.id
_entity.type
_entity.pdbx_description
1 polymer ?
#
loop_
_entity_poly.entity_id
_entity_poly.type
_entity_poly.pdbx_seq_one_letter_code
_entity_poly.pdbx_strand_id
1 'polypeptide(L)'
;VPNSKGYFETKKIVDVHNVYTVCQEASCPNIGSCWSKKHATFMILGDICTRACAFCNVSTGKPSKLDLFEPARVAMAVSKLNLKHVVITSVDRDDLEDGGAKHFANTVNLIRKKSPNTSIEILTPDFLRSTPNSLNVVLSSDPNVFNHNLETVPRLYHEVRPGSRYYQSLKILDKAKDINPLVFTK
;
A
#
# COMPACT_ATOMS: atom_id res chain seq x y z
N VAL A 1 5.78 -17.63 18.78
CA VAL A 1 4.87 -17.89 17.65
C VAL A 1 3.52 -17.33 18.02
N PRO A 2 2.89 -16.54 17.15
CA PRO A 2 1.53 -16.01 17.42
C PRO A 2 0.54 -17.17 17.62
N ASN A 3 -0.24 -17.12 18.70
CA ASN A 3 -1.13 -18.25 19.08
C ASN A 3 -2.53 -17.77 19.51
N SER A 4 -2.99 -16.61 19.05
CA SER A 4 -4.32 -16.11 19.39
C SER A 4 -5.37 -16.50 18.34
N LYS A 5 -6.63 -16.67 18.78
CA LYS A 5 -7.75 -16.94 17.87
C LYS A 5 -7.86 -15.87 16.77
N GLY A 6 -7.73 -14.58 17.13
CA GLY A 6 -7.78 -13.48 16.17
C GLY A 6 -6.65 -13.51 15.13
N TYR A 7 -5.45 -13.97 15.50
CA TYR A 7 -4.36 -14.19 14.54
C TYR A 7 -4.74 -15.24 13.50
N PHE A 8 -5.23 -16.40 13.94
CA PHE A 8 -5.61 -17.48 13.01
C PHE A 8 -6.79 -17.10 12.11
N GLU A 9 -7.78 -16.36 12.65
CA GLU A 9 -8.88 -15.83 11.85
C GLU A 9 -8.39 -14.88 10.76
N THR A 10 -7.50 -13.94 11.11
CA THR A 10 -6.91 -12.99 10.15
C THR A 10 -6.09 -13.73 9.11
N LYS A 11 -5.23 -14.67 9.54
CA LYS A 11 -4.42 -15.49 8.62
C LYS A 11 -5.31 -16.25 7.63
N LYS A 12 -6.35 -16.91 8.11
CA LYS A 12 -7.28 -17.65 7.26
C LYS A 12 -7.94 -16.76 6.20
N ILE A 13 -8.33 -15.53 6.57
CA ILE A 13 -8.95 -14.59 5.62
C ILE A 13 -7.96 -14.15 4.56
N VAL A 14 -6.73 -13.82 4.95
CA VAL A 14 -5.64 -13.46 4.04
C VAL A 14 -5.36 -14.59 3.05
N ASP A 15 -5.18 -15.81 3.55
CA ASP A 15 -4.87 -16.99 2.75
C ASP A 15 -6.01 -17.35 1.77
N VAL A 16 -7.26 -17.38 2.25
CA VAL A 16 -8.45 -17.72 1.43
C VAL A 16 -8.69 -16.73 0.30
N HIS A 17 -8.44 -15.44 0.56
CA HIS A 17 -8.59 -14.42 -0.48
C HIS A 17 -7.35 -14.24 -1.35
N ASN A 18 -6.26 -14.96 -1.09
CA ASN A 18 -5.00 -14.87 -1.81
C ASN A 18 -4.56 -13.41 -2.00
N VAL A 19 -4.41 -12.71 -0.87
CA VAL A 19 -3.97 -11.32 -0.81
C VAL A 19 -2.64 -11.20 -0.07
N TYR A 20 -1.78 -10.29 -0.50
CA TYR A 20 -0.50 -10.03 0.14
C TYR A 20 -0.64 -9.04 1.29
N THR A 21 0.20 -9.19 2.32
CA THR A 21 0.30 -8.26 3.43
C THR A 21 1.76 -7.91 3.71
N VAL A 22 2.04 -6.65 3.99
CA VAL A 22 3.38 -6.24 4.46
C VAL A 22 3.80 -7.02 5.71
N CYS A 23 2.81 -7.43 6.52
CA CYS A 23 3.07 -8.20 7.74
C CYS A 23 3.77 -9.53 7.46
N GLN A 24 3.44 -10.19 6.34
CA GLN A 24 4.08 -11.44 5.90
C GLN A 24 5.33 -11.15 5.07
N GLU A 25 5.22 -10.36 4.01
CA GLU A 25 6.28 -10.13 3.04
C GLU A 25 7.51 -9.43 3.65
N ALA A 26 7.29 -8.50 4.59
CA ALA A 26 8.36 -7.82 5.31
C ALA A 26 8.79 -8.54 6.60
N SER A 27 8.27 -9.76 6.89
CA SER A 27 8.58 -10.52 8.11
C SER A 27 8.41 -9.71 9.39
N CYS A 28 7.30 -8.96 9.49
CA CYS A 28 7.05 -8.00 10.57
C CYS A 28 7.01 -8.68 11.94
N PRO A 29 7.82 -8.28 12.93
CA PRO A 29 7.85 -8.88 14.26
C PRO A 29 6.55 -8.68 15.04
N ASN A 30 5.74 -7.68 14.67
CA ASN A 30 4.49 -7.34 15.33
C ASN A 30 3.26 -8.08 14.77
N ILE A 31 3.43 -8.95 13.78
CA ILE A 31 2.34 -9.63 13.08
C ILE A 31 1.36 -10.31 14.07
N GLY A 32 1.87 -10.99 15.10
CA GLY A 32 1.06 -11.66 16.10
C GLY A 32 0.13 -10.73 16.87
N SER A 33 0.64 -9.57 17.29
CA SER A 33 -0.14 -8.56 18.01
C SER A 33 -1.15 -7.85 17.09
N CYS A 34 -0.72 -7.43 15.90
CA CYS A 34 -1.58 -6.74 14.94
C CYS A 34 -2.73 -7.63 14.47
N TRP A 35 -2.43 -8.85 14.05
CA TRP A 35 -3.45 -9.77 13.52
C TRP A 35 -4.40 -10.29 14.60
N SER A 36 -3.96 -10.40 15.87
CA SER A 36 -4.86 -10.72 16.97
C SER A 36 -5.95 -9.65 17.18
N LYS A 37 -5.64 -8.40 16.79
CA LYS A 37 -6.55 -7.25 16.82
C LYS A 37 -7.24 -7.00 15.47
N LYS A 38 -7.08 -7.92 14.51
CA LYS A 38 -7.60 -7.79 13.14
C LYS A 38 -7.05 -6.57 12.38
N HIS A 39 -5.82 -6.14 12.72
CA HIS A 39 -5.13 -5.08 11.97
C HIS A 39 -4.18 -5.72 10.96
N ALA A 40 -4.35 -5.39 9.67
CA ALA A 40 -3.46 -5.82 8.60
C ALA A 40 -3.20 -4.66 7.64
N THR A 41 -1.96 -4.58 7.15
CA THR A 41 -1.59 -3.68 6.05
C THR A 41 -1.52 -4.52 4.78
N PHE A 42 -2.45 -4.29 3.87
CA PHE A 42 -2.49 -5.00 2.60
C PHE A 42 -1.49 -4.42 1.62
N MET A 43 -0.80 -5.30 0.91
CA MET A 43 0.13 -4.94 -0.15
C MET A 43 -0.47 -5.35 -1.49
N ILE A 44 -0.59 -4.41 -2.40
CA ILE A 44 -1.15 -4.60 -3.74
C ILE A 44 -0.09 -4.50 -4.83
N LEU A 45 -0.45 -4.80 -6.07
CA LEU A 45 0.41 -4.84 -7.26
C LEU A 45 1.37 -6.05 -7.28
N GLY A 46 1.05 -7.09 -6.50
CA GLY A 46 1.85 -8.30 -6.36
C GLY A 46 2.88 -8.24 -5.23
N ASP A 47 3.86 -9.13 -5.28
CA ASP A 47 4.85 -9.39 -4.22
C ASP A 47 6.31 -9.11 -4.66
N ILE A 48 6.53 -8.67 -5.91
CA ILE A 48 7.85 -8.36 -6.46
C ILE A 48 7.95 -6.87 -6.77
N CYS A 49 8.92 -6.19 -6.14
CA CYS A 49 9.18 -4.78 -6.31
C CYS A 49 10.19 -4.52 -7.43
N THR A 50 10.02 -3.47 -8.23
CA THR A 50 11.00 -3.03 -9.24
C THR A 50 12.17 -2.26 -8.66
N ARG A 51 12.13 -1.91 -7.35
CA ARG A 51 13.19 -1.18 -6.64
C ARG A 51 13.78 -1.99 -5.51
N ALA A 52 15.06 -1.76 -5.20
CA ALA A 52 15.83 -2.46 -4.18
C ALA A 52 16.25 -1.47 -3.07
N CYS A 53 15.34 -1.18 -2.14
CA CYS A 53 15.65 -0.35 -0.98
C CYS A 53 16.38 -1.17 0.08
N ALA A 54 17.49 -0.64 0.64
CA ALA A 54 18.39 -1.40 1.52
C ALA A 54 17.74 -1.88 2.83
N PHE A 55 16.67 -1.23 3.28
CA PHE A 55 15.94 -1.58 4.51
C PHE A 55 14.74 -2.49 4.29
N CYS A 56 14.37 -2.75 3.01
CA CYS A 56 13.15 -3.47 2.67
C CYS A 56 13.42 -4.96 2.52
N ASN A 57 12.52 -5.78 3.09
CA ASN A 57 12.61 -7.25 2.99
C ASN A 57 11.69 -7.84 1.90
N VAL A 58 11.00 -6.99 1.13
CA VAL A 58 10.15 -7.43 0.01
C VAL A 58 11.04 -7.87 -1.16
N SER A 59 10.67 -8.95 -1.82
CA SER A 59 11.38 -9.49 -2.98
C SER A 59 11.49 -8.46 -4.10
N THR A 60 12.68 -8.40 -4.73
CA THR A 60 12.96 -7.47 -5.83
C THR A 60 13.20 -8.21 -7.13
N GLY A 61 12.79 -7.61 -8.26
CA GLY A 61 12.99 -8.24 -9.56
C GLY A 61 12.03 -7.76 -10.63
N LYS A 62 11.74 -8.65 -11.58
CA LYS A 62 10.76 -8.39 -12.65
C LYS A 62 9.39 -8.89 -12.17
N PRO A 63 8.42 -7.99 -11.95
CA PRO A 63 7.09 -8.39 -11.50
C PRO A 63 6.32 -9.19 -12.56
N SER A 64 5.37 -9.98 -12.08
CA SER A 64 4.38 -10.65 -12.93
C SER A 64 3.40 -9.65 -13.56
N LYS A 65 2.61 -10.14 -14.52
CA LYS A 65 1.50 -9.35 -15.07
C LYS A 65 0.55 -8.91 -13.95
N LEU A 66 0.01 -7.70 -14.10
CA LEU A 66 -0.94 -7.14 -13.15
C LEU A 66 -2.20 -8.01 -13.03
N ASP A 67 -2.54 -8.39 -11.82
CA ASP A 67 -3.77 -9.13 -11.53
C ASP A 67 -4.95 -8.17 -11.35
N LEU A 68 -5.80 -8.09 -12.35
CA LEU A 68 -6.96 -7.21 -12.37
C LEU A 68 -8.04 -7.56 -11.32
N PHE A 69 -8.00 -8.77 -10.76
CA PHE A 69 -8.94 -9.23 -9.72
C PHE A 69 -8.43 -8.98 -8.29
N GLU A 70 -7.15 -8.61 -8.12
CA GLU A 70 -6.55 -8.33 -6.80
C GLU A 70 -7.35 -7.26 -6.01
N PRO A 71 -7.79 -6.11 -6.59
CA PRO A 71 -8.59 -5.12 -5.88
C PRO A 71 -9.88 -5.68 -5.28
N ALA A 72 -10.55 -6.57 -6.01
CA ALA A 72 -11.78 -7.19 -5.53
C ALA A 72 -11.53 -8.16 -4.36
N ARG A 73 -10.44 -8.93 -4.42
CA ARG A 73 -10.03 -9.83 -3.33
C ARG A 73 -9.64 -9.07 -2.08
N VAL A 74 -8.88 -7.97 -2.23
CA VAL A 74 -8.52 -7.09 -1.10
C VAL A 74 -9.78 -6.51 -0.45
N ALA A 75 -10.72 -5.98 -1.25
CA ALA A 75 -11.97 -5.44 -0.73
C ALA A 75 -12.82 -6.49 0.01
N MET A 76 -12.80 -7.76 -0.46
CA MET A 76 -13.46 -8.87 0.24
C MET A 76 -12.77 -9.19 1.57
N ALA A 77 -11.44 -9.24 1.60
CA ALA A 77 -10.68 -9.50 2.82
C ALA A 77 -10.93 -8.40 3.88
N VAL A 78 -10.88 -7.12 3.48
CA VAL A 78 -11.19 -5.97 4.35
C VAL A 78 -12.59 -6.08 4.95
N SER A 79 -13.58 -6.40 4.12
CA SER A 79 -14.96 -6.57 4.55
C SER A 79 -15.13 -7.74 5.54
N LYS A 80 -14.50 -8.89 5.26
CA LYS A 80 -14.54 -10.07 6.15
C LYS A 80 -13.85 -9.84 7.50
N LEU A 81 -12.79 -9.05 7.51
CA LEU A 81 -12.11 -8.65 8.74
C LEU A 81 -12.90 -7.60 9.54
N ASN A 82 -13.88 -6.95 8.91
CA ASN A 82 -14.68 -5.87 9.51
C ASN A 82 -13.80 -4.76 10.10
N LEU A 83 -12.86 -4.26 9.30
CA LEU A 83 -11.88 -3.28 9.74
C LEU A 83 -12.52 -1.89 9.89
N LYS A 84 -12.19 -1.18 10.97
CA LYS A 84 -12.53 0.26 11.12
C LYS A 84 -11.58 1.14 10.32
N HIS A 85 -10.34 0.70 10.17
CA HIS A 85 -9.29 1.37 9.41
C HIS A 85 -8.43 0.35 8.68
N VAL A 86 -8.08 0.63 7.43
CA VAL A 86 -7.22 -0.22 6.62
C VAL A 86 -6.11 0.60 5.99
N VAL A 87 -4.91 0.05 5.97
CA VAL A 87 -3.77 0.60 5.22
C VAL A 87 -3.56 -0.24 3.97
N ILE A 88 -3.55 0.42 2.82
CA ILE A 88 -3.22 -0.17 1.52
C ILE A 88 -1.89 0.39 1.06
N THR A 89 -0.93 -0.47 0.86
CA THR A 89 0.36 -0.11 0.27
C THR A 89 0.65 -0.97 -0.95
N SER A 90 1.79 -0.78 -1.58
CA SER A 90 2.18 -1.56 -2.77
C SER A 90 3.68 -1.79 -2.83
N VAL A 91 4.07 -2.72 -3.68
CA VAL A 91 5.41 -2.71 -4.28
C VAL A 91 5.53 -1.55 -5.28
N ASP A 92 6.75 -1.09 -5.56
CA ASP A 92 6.99 -0.18 -6.70
C ASP A 92 6.83 -0.95 -8.03
N ARG A 93 6.15 -0.33 -8.98
CA ARG A 93 5.88 -0.87 -10.31
C ARG A 93 6.30 0.15 -11.38
N ASP A 94 7.61 0.45 -11.42
CA ASP A 94 8.19 1.34 -12.44
C ASP A 94 8.05 0.78 -13.87
N ASP A 95 7.63 -0.47 -14.01
CA ASP A 95 7.29 -1.13 -15.27
C ASP A 95 5.89 -0.79 -15.80
N LEU A 96 5.03 -0.22 -14.95
CA LEU A 96 3.69 0.25 -15.34
C LEU A 96 3.73 1.74 -15.65
N GLU A 97 3.07 2.14 -16.75
CA GLU A 97 3.02 3.52 -17.21
C GLU A 97 2.49 4.50 -16.15
N ASP A 98 1.49 4.07 -15.36
CA ASP A 98 0.90 4.88 -14.29
C ASP A 98 1.44 4.54 -12.89
N GLY A 99 2.47 3.67 -12.80
CA GLY A 99 3.02 3.22 -11.52
C GLY A 99 2.01 2.49 -10.62
N GLY A 100 0.92 1.98 -11.20
CA GLY A 100 -0.16 1.30 -10.49
C GLY A 100 -1.25 2.23 -9.92
N ALA A 101 -1.27 3.49 -10.30
CA ALA A 101 -2.23 4.49 -9.78
C ALA A 101 -3.70 4.08 -9.98
N LYS A 102 -4.07 3.57 -11.16
CA LYS A 102 -5.42 3.05 -11.43
C LYS A 102 -5.78 1.86 -10.54
N HIS A 103 -4.80 1.02 -10.24
CA HIS A 103 -5.00 -0.14 -9.38
C HIS A 103 -5.26 0.26 -7.92
N PHE A 104 -4.53 1.26 -7.41
CA PHE A 104 -4.83 1.90 -6.12
C PHE A 104 -6.26 2.46 -6.09
N ALA A 105 -6.62 3.28 -7.07
CA ALA A 105 -7.94 3.89 -7.15
C ALA A 105 -9.05 2.84 -7.18
N ASN A 106 -8.90 1.77 -7.97
CA ASN A 106 -9.86 0.65 -8.03
C ASN A 106 -9.98 -0.05 -6.68
N THR A 107 -8.86 -0.28 -5.98
CA THR A 107 -8.84 -0.91 -4.67
C THR A 107 -9.61 -0.07 -3.65
N VAL A 108 -9.33 1.23 -3.57
CA VAL A 108 -10.03 2.17 -2.68
C VAL A 108 -11.55 2.19 -2.97
N ASN A 109 -11.93 2.32 -4.24
CA ASN A 109 -13.33 2.36 -4.66
C ASN A 109 -14.08 1.06 -4.29
N LEU A 110 -13.46 -0.10 -4.49
CA LEU A 110 -14.08 -1.38 -4.14
C LEU A 110 -14.18 -1.60 -2.64
N ILE A 111 -13.18 -1.16 -1.85
CA ILE A 111 -13.26 -1.17 -0.39
C ILE A 111 -14.40 -0.25 0.06
N ARG A 112 -14.48 0.98 -0.45
CA ARG A 112 -15.54 1.93 -0.11
C ARG A 112 -16.92 1.37 -0.39
N LYS A 113 -17.10 0.70 -1.54
CA LYS A 113 -18.36 0.06 -1.91
C LYS A 113 -18.76 -1.09 -0.98
N LYS A 114 -17.80 -1.91 -0.51
CA LYS A 114 -18.08 -3.08 0.34
C LYS A 114 -18.08 -2.78 1.84
N SER A 115 -17.33 -1.75 2.26
CA SER A 115 -17.12 -1.38 3.65
C SER A 115 -17.15 0.15 3.79
N PRO A 116 -18.32 0.80 3.61
CA PRO A 116 -18.44 2.26 3.51
C PRO A 116 -17.96 3.00 4.76
N ASN A 117 -17.98 2.35 5.91
CA ASN A 117 -17.57 2.93 7.20
C ASN A 117 -16.08 2.70 7.53
N THR A 118 -15.34 2.00 6.65
CA THR A 118 -13.90 1.78 6.85
C THR A 118 -13.12 3.01 6.44
N SER A 119 -12.31 3.55 7.33
CA SER A 119 -11.31 4.58 6.98
C SER A 119 -10.20 3.94 6.16
N ILE A 120 -9.81 4.59 5.07
CA ILE A 120 -8.82 4.05 4.12
C ILE A 120 -7.59 4.97 4.11
N GLU A 121 -6.46 4.43 4.52
CA GLU A 121 -5.14 5.02 4.35
C GLU A 121 -4.45 4.36 3.16
N ILE A 122 -3.84 5.15 2.31
CA ILE A 122 -2.99 4.64 1.23
C ILE A 122 -1.55 5.08 1.47
N LEU A 123 -0.62 4.14 1.42
CA LEU A 123 0.82 4.39 1.44
C LEU A 123 1.36 4.12 0.04
N THR A 124 1.58 5.20 -0.71
CA THR A 124 1.90 5.12 -2.15
C THR A 124 3.40 5.19 -2.44
N PRO A 125 3.84 4.69 -3.61
CA PRO A 125 5.16 5.05 -4.16
C PRO A 125 5.24 6.54 -4.48
N ASP A 126 6.45 7.00 -4.87
CA ASP A 126 6.69 8.40 -5.24
C ASP A 126 6.24 8.78 -6.65
N PHE A 127 5.73 7.83 -7.42
CA PHE A 127 5.32 7.99 -8.83
C PHE A 127 6.37 8.70 -9.71
N LEU A 128 7.66 8.62 -9.35
CA LEU A 128 8.75 9.35 -10.01
C LEU A 128 8.87 9.03 -11.50
N ARG A 129 8.58 7.78 -11.88
CA ARG A 129 8.70 7.29 -13.27
C ARG A 129 7.34 7.09 -13.96
N SER A 130 6.28 7.56 -13.34
CA SER A 130 4.91 7.40 -13.83
C SER A 130 4.44 8.62 -14.62
N THR A 131 3.29 8.49 -15.28
CA THR A 131 2.62 9.62 -15.93
C THR A 131 2.32 10.75 -14.94
N PRO A 132 2.38 12.02 -15.36
CA PRO A 132 2.15 13.17 -14.47
C PRO A 132 0.78 13.16 -13.77
N ASN A 133 -0.20 12.44 -14.33
CA ASN A 133 -1.56 12.37 -13.80
C ASN A 133 -1.76 11.27 -12.73
N SER A 134 -0.76 10.44 -12.45
CA SER A 134 -0.89 9.27 -11.55
C SER A 134 -1.38 9.66 -10.16
N LEU A 135 -0.85 10.74 -9.58
CA LEU A 135 -1.29 11.23 -8.28
C LEU A 135 -2.76 11.69 -8.27
N ASN A 136 -3.20 12.38 -9.33
CA ASN A 136 -4.61 12.80 -9.46
C ASN A 136 -5.54 11.57 -9.53
N VAL A 137 -5.15 10.55 -10.28
CA VAL A 137 -5.94 9.29 -10.40
C VAL A 137 -6.11 8.64 -9.02
N VAL A 138 -5.04 8.55 -8.23
CA VAL A 138 -5.11 7.97 -6.89
C VAL A 138 -5.99 8.81 -5.96
N LEU A 139 -5.79 10.13 -5.93
CA LEU A 139 -6.54 11.02 -5.03
C LEU A 139 -8.00 11.19 -5.42
N SER A 140 -8.37 11.00 -6.69
CA SER A 140 -9.76 10.99 -7.14
C SER A 140 -10.60 9.85 -6.56
N SER A 141 -9.96 8.80 -6.00
CA SER A 141 -10.65 7.75 -5.25
C SER A 141 -11.03 8.12 -3.82
N ASP A 142 -10.67 9.32 -3.38
CA ASP A 142 -10.98 9.91 -2.07
C ASP A 142 -10.55 9.06 -0.87
N PRO A 143 -9.24 8.74 -0.73
CA PRO A 143 -8.73 8.11 0.47
C PRO A 143 -8.82 9.08 1.66
N ASN A 144 -9.02 8.56 2.88
CA ASN A 144 -9.05 9.38 4.08
C ASN A 144 -7.66 9.90 4.46
N VAL A 145 -6.62 9.09 4.24
CA VAL A 145 -5.23 9.43 4.53
C VAL A 145 -4.36 9.09 3.32
N PHE A 146 -3.57 10.06 2.90
CA PHE A 146 -2.49 9.89 1.92
C PHE A 146 -1.16 9.87 2.66
N ASN A 147 -0.49 8.73 2.63
CA ASN A 147 0.78 8.49 3.29
C ASN A 147 1.89 8.29 2.27
N HIS A 148 3.08 8.85 2.55
CA HIS A 148 4.29 8.59 1.78
C HIS A 148 5.53 8.69 2.66
N ASN A 149 6.31 7.61 2.70
CA ASN A 149 7.48 7.51 3.57
C ASN A 149 8.69 8.28 3.01
N LEU A 150 9.37 9.03 3.89
CA LEU A 150 10.68 9.64 3.60
C LEU A 150 11.84 8.66 3.85
N GLU A 151 11.68 7.77 4.81
CA GLU A 151 12.57 6.66 5.21
C GLU A 151 13.92 7.11 5.82
N THR A 152 14.60 8.10 5.23
CA THR A 152 15.91 8.56 5.67
C THR A 152 16.17 10.02 5.34
N VAL A 153 17.30 10.55 5.77
CA VAL A 153 17.76 11.92 5.49
C VAL A 153 18.34 12.05 4.08
N PRO A 154 18.36 13.26 3.47
CA PRO A 154 18.77 13.46 2.07
C PRO A 154 20.11 12.84 1.70
N ARG A 155 21.13 12.96 2.57
CA ARG A 155 22.50 12.47 2.29
C ARG A 155 22.59 10.95 2.14
N LEU A 156 21.68 10.19 2.76
CA LEU A 156 21.65 8.73 2.71
C LEU A 156 20.71 8.16 1.65
N TYR A 157 19.96 9.01 0.96
CA TYR A 157 18.90 8.56 0.05
C TYR A 157 19.42 7.67 -1.07
N HIS A 158 20.58 8.02 -1.64
CA HIS A 158 21.19 7.25 -2.72
C HIS A 158 21.60 5.83 -2.29
N GLU A 159 22.07 5.67 -1.06
CA GLU A 159 22.50 4.37 -0.53
C GLU A 159 21.31 3.53 -0.04
N VAL A 160 20.38 4.17 0.67
CA VAL A 160 19.29 3.49 1.37
C VAL A 160 18.07 3.28 0.46
N ARG A 161 17.82 4.22 -0.46
CA ARG A 161 16.63 4.24 -1.33
C ARG A 161 17.00 4.70 -2.77
N PRO A 162 17.85 3.96 -3.48
CA PRO A 162 18.49 4.43 -4.72
C PRO A 162 17.50 4.74 -5.85
N GLY A 163 16.33 4.08 -5.88
CA GLY A 163 15.27 4.30 -6.87
C GLY A 163 14.43 5.56 -6.67
N SER A 164 14.60 6.26 -5.55
CA SER A 164 13.76 7.40 -5.15
C SER A 164 14.55 8.70 -5.02
N ARG A 165 13.85 9.82 -4.74
CA ARG A 165 14.46 11.13 -4.52
C ARG A 165 13.78 11.81 -3.33
N TYR A 166 14.58 12.31 -2.37
CA TYR A 166 14.08 12.94 -1.14
C TYR A 166 13.10 14.10 -1.41
N TYR A 167 13.50 15.03 -2.26
CA TYR A 167 12.65 16.18 -2.58
C TYR A 167 11.40 15.82 -3.40
N GLN A 168 11.44 14.73 -4.17
CA GLN A 168 10.24 14.20 -4.83
C GLN A 168 9.25 13.65 -3.80
N SER A 169 9.76 12.97 -2.77
CA SER A 169 8.93 12.45 -1.68
C SER A 169 8.26 13.57 -0.87
N LEU A 170 8.93 14.69 -0.65
CA LEU A 170 8.30 15.88 -0.07
C LEU A 170 7.26 16.50 -0.99
N LYS A 171 7.62 16.64 -2.27
CA LYS A 171 6.76 17.27 -3.28
C LYS A 171 5.45 16.49 -3.51
N ILE A 172 5.45 15.17 -3.37
CA ILE A 172 4.23 14.39 -3.56
C ILE A 172 3.23 14.62 -2.42
N LEU A 173 3.71 14.81 -1.19
CA LEU A 173 2.87 15.16 -0.04
C LEU A 173 2.26 16.55 -0.18
N ASP A 174 3.05 17.50 -0.65
CA ASP A 174 2.62 18.89 -0.93
C ASP A 174 1.55 18.91 -2.02
N LYS A 175 1.84 18.29 -3.17
CA LYS A 175 0.89 18.15 -4.28
C LYS A 175 -0.40 17.42 -3.89
N ALA A 176 -0.33 16.46 -2.98
CA ALA A 176 -1.54 15.77 -2.51
C ALA A 176 -2.49 16.74 -1.81
N LYS A 177 -1.97 17.72 -1.07
CA LYS A 177 -2.75 18.79 -0.45
C LYS A 177 -3.30 19.78 -1.46
N ASP A 178 -2.55 20.11 -2.52
CA ASP A 178 -3.05 20.97 -3.60
C ASP A 178 -4.24 20.34 -4.33
N ILE A 179 -4.18 19.00 -4.58
CA ILE A 179 -5.24 18.27 -5.28
C ILE A 179 -6.47 18.04 -4.38
N ASN A 180 -6.25 17.65 -3.13
CA ASN A 180 -7.31 17.43 -2.15
C ASN A 180 -6.93 18.06 -0.80
N PRO A 181 -7.35 19.32 -0.54
CA PRO A 181 -7.03 20.01 0.71
C PRO A 181 -7.55 19.33 1.98
N LEU A 182 -8.57 18.47 1.85
CA LEU A 182 -9.18 17.77 2.98
C LEU A 182 -8.50 16.43 3.32
N VAL A 183 -7.68 15.87 2.41
CA VAL A 183 -6.97 14.62 2.69
C VAL A 183 -5.97 14.82 3.83
N PHE A 184 -5.93 13.88 4.77
CA PHE A 184 -4.85 13.86 5.77
C PHE A 184 -3.58 13.34 5.10
N THR A 185 -2.50 14.12 5.19
CA THR A 185 -1.16 13.68 4.73
C THR A 185 -0.33 13.19 5.90
N LYS A 186 0.43 12.14 5.69
CA LYS A 186 1.26 11.50 6.72
C LYS A 186 2.62 11.09 6.15
#